data_f53083341f0e323d790c734150e3061f
#
_entry.id   f53083341f0e323d790c734150e3061f
#
_cell.length_a   1.000
_cell.length_b   1.000
_cell.length_c   1.000
_cell.angle_alpha   90.00
_cell.angle_beta   90.00
_cell.angle_gamma   90.00
#
_symmetry.space_group_name_H-M   'P 1'
#
loop_
_entity.id
_entity.type
_entity.pdbx_description
1 polymer ?
#
loop_
_entity_poly.entity_id
_entity_poly.type
_entity_poly.pdbx_seq_one_letter_code
_entity_poly.pdbx_strand_id
1 'polypeptide(L)'
;MNYSTFEISALWHWIERLFVYQADSPLMMGSIPFALLFIFFLAIYTLLKSYSRTAMMMYVICFSLFFAYKVNGMVMWMLPLTACINYAVTQEMRLHEGKARKALLTFVVLVDLALLCYFKYTNFIIGDVVNEMFSTNFSLQSIALPVGISFYTFQAISYAVDTYKRKFDMEVTLLEYCFYLTFFPLLMAGPITRAANLIPRLKRNEQASSRMLWTGLFLIMLGLVKKNMLSDYIAQFNNWVFDAPQTFSGFENLAALFGYPVQIFLDFSGYSDMSIGVAAILGFYLPDNFYFPYRSLSVTEFWRRWHISLSFWFRDYVYIPLGGNRKGKVRMYFNNFLTMLVAGLWHGSSWMFVIWGALHGFGLVVHKFFSRQLGISIPRTLAGNSLSWLITYLYICFAWSFFRVKDLGVLGKMYDKVANDFSIDYLVPFFHARPAWTLCIIGVMLSYLFTERQYHRLQAQFILLPWVAKLLLFIICLQMVVEVSQESVQPFIYYQF
;
A
#
# COMPACT_ATOMS: atom_id res chain seq x y z
N MET A 1 18.69 46.72 3.40
CA MET A 1 17.89 45.46 3.58
C MET A 1 18.86 44.36 3.94
N ASN A 2 18.77 43.81 5.15
CA ASN A 2 19.68 42.79 5.65
C ASN A 2 19.37 41.43 5.00
N TYR A 3 20.04 41.09 3.92
CA TYR A 3 19.92 39.77 3.26
C TYR A 3 20.23 38.61 4.22
N SER A 4 21.14 38.79 5.17
CA SER A 4 21.56 37.78 6.14
C SER A 4 20.45 37.36 7.14
N THR A 5 19.59 38.27 7.56
CA THR A 5 18.49 37.96 8.52
C THR A 5 17.34 37.24 7.87
N PHE A 6 17.10 37.48 6.58
CA PHE A 6 16.04 36.76 5.82
C PHE A 6 16.46 35.32 5.53
N GLU A 7 17.71 35.08 5.18
CA GLU A 7 18.22 33.71 4.94
C GLU A 7 18.26 32.87 6.21
N ILE A 8 18.65 33.44 7.36
CA ILE A 8 18.68 32.71 8.65
C ILE A 8 17.25 32.33 9.10
N SER A 9 16.30 33.25 8.97
CA SER A 9 14.88 32.94 9.32
C SER A 9 14.27 31.87 8.42
N ALA A 10 14.52 31.90 7.12
CA ALA A 10 14.10 30.91 6.17
C ALA A 10 14.71 29.52 6.46
N LEU A 11 16.02 29.49 6.78
CA LEU A 11 16.69 28.26 7.19
C LEU A 11 16.12 27.70 8.51
N TRP A 12 15.83 28.58 9.48
CA TRP A 12 15.25 28.18 10.76
C TRP A 12 13.84 27.58 10.57
N HIS A 13 13.00 28.23 9.78
CA HIS A 13 11.67 27.69 9.43
C HIS A 13 11.77 26.36 8.69
N TRP A 14 12.75 26.20 7.82
CA TRP A 14 12.96 24.92 7.12
C TRP A 14 13.40 23.80 8.10
N ILE A 15 14.32 24.11 9.04
CA ILE A 15 14.74 23.19 10.11
C ILE A 15 13.55 22.83 11.02
N GLU A 16 12.75 23.81 11.42
CA GLU A 16 11.54 23.58 12.21
C GLU A 16 10.59 22.64 11.50
N ARG A 17 10.34 22.83 10.21
CA ARG A 17 9.52 21.94 9.39
C ARG A 17 10.05 20.49 9.33
N LEU A 18 11.34 20.29 9.44
CA LEU A 18 11.92 18.94 9.50
C LEU A 18 11.53 18.19 10.78
N PHE A 19 11.44 18.88 11.91
CA PHE A 19 11.27 18.24 13.21
C PHE A 19 9.87 18.36 13.79
N VAL A 20 9.12 19.42 13.49
CA VAL A 20 7.76 19.62 14.00
C VAL A 20 6.73 18.99 13.06
N TYR A 21 5.70 18.36 13.64
CA TYR A 21 4.57 17.81 12.89
C TYR A 21 3.78 18.92 12.19
N GLN A 22 3.44 18.70 10.95
CA GLN A 22 2.57 19.56 10.15
C GLN A 22 1.52 18.71 9.46
N ALA A 23 0.25 18.97 9.77
CA ALA A 23 -0.86 18.19 9.21
C ALA A 23 -0.95 18.29 7.68
N ASP A 24 -0.64 19.47 7.14
CA ASP A 24 -0.73 19.75 5.69
C ASP A 24 0.46 19.23 4.88
N SER A 25 1.56 18.86 5.55
CA SER A 25 2.76 18.35 4.88
C SER A 25 3.42 17.19 5.64
N PRO A 26 2.76 16.01 5.68
CA PRO A 26 3.29 14.84 6.35
C PRO A 26 4.57 14.35 5.66
N LEU A 27 5.50 13.78 6.44
CA LEU A 27 6.79 13.28 5.92
C LEU A 27 6.57 12.00 5.09
N MET A 28 6.78 12.10 3.79
CA MET A 28 6.65 10.99 2.84
C MET A 28 8.00 10.40 2.46
N MET A 29 8.07 9.06 2.24
CA MET A 29 9.33 8.40 1.81
C MET A 29 9.87 8.91 0.47
N GLY A 30 9.01 9.40 -0.42
CA GLY A 30 9.41 9.99 -1.71
C GLY A 30 9.78 11.46 -1.65
N SER A 31 9.80 12.10 -0.46
CA SER A 31 10.08 13.53 -0.31
C SER A 31 11.56 13.81 -0.08
N ILE A 32 12.03 15.00 -0.50
CA ILE A 32 13.41 15.47 -0.24
C ILE A 32 13.71 15.52 1.26
N PRO A 33 12.82 16.04 2.15
CA PRO A 33 13.07 16.01 3.58
C PRO A 33 13.33 14.59 4.11
N PHE A 34 12.59 13.59 3.64
CA PHE A 34 12.85 12.21 4.02
C PHE A 34 14.21 11.72 3.52
N ALA A 35 14.57 12.00 2.26
CA ALA A 35 15.85 11.59 1.71
C ALA A 35 17.04 12.13 2.53
N LEU A 36 16.99 13.40 2.92
CA LEU A 36 18.01 14.02 3.77
C LEU A 36 18.08 13.39 5.17
N LEU A 37 16.92 13.22 5.81
CA LEU A 37 16.82 12.55 7.11
C LEU A 37 17.31 11.10 7.02
N PHE A 38 17.01 10.39 5.93
CA PHE A 38 17.42 9.00 5.74
C PHE A 38 18.94 8.87 5.52
N ILE A 39 19.59 9.79 4.80
CA ILE A 39 21.05 9.81 4.66
C ILE A 39 21.71 9.99 6.04
N PHE A 40 21.24 10.95 6.82
CA PHE A 40 21.72 11.17 8.18
C PHE A 40 21.46 9.96 9.09
N PHE A 41 20.24 9.43 9.02
CA PHE A 41 19.87 8.20 9.73
C PHE A 41 20.79 7.04 9.37
N LEU A 42 21.08 6.83 8.08
CA LEU A 42 21.91 5.72 7.60
C LEU A 42 23.36 5.82 8.10
N ALA A 43 23.92 7.02 8.19
CA ALA A 43 25.27 7.23 8.73
C ALA A 43 25.36 6.76 10.20
N ILE A 44 24.41 7.17 11.04
CA ILE A 44 24.38 6.74 12.45
C ILE A 44 24.02 5.25 12.57
N TYR A 45 23.06 4.76 11.76
CA TYR A 45 22.67 3.36 11.75
C TYR A 45 23.85 2.43 11.47
N THR A 46 24.69 2.74 10.48
CA THR A 46 25.86 1.91 10.13
C THR A 46 26.89 1.86 11.27
N LEU A 47 27.12 2.97 11.94
CA LEU A 47 28.00 3.03 13.12
C LEU A 47 27.44 2.19 14.27
N LEU A 48 26.17 2.38 14.62
CA LEU A 48 25.55 1.67 15.74
C LEU A 48 25.42 0.16 15.45
N LYS A 49 25.15 -0.22 14.22
CA LYS A 49 25.02 -1.62 13.82
C LYS A 49 26.34 -2.39 13.97
N SER A 50 27.48 -1.72 13.74
CA SER A 50 28.80 -2.33 13.96
C SER A 50 29.18 -2.38 15.43
N TYR A 51 28.65 -1.49 16.27
CA TYR A 51 28.99 -1.39 17.69
C TYR A 51 28.09 -2.23 18.60
N SER A 52 26.77 -2.10 18.48
CA SER A 52 25.81 -2.78 19.35
C SER A 52 24.47 -2.97 18.66
N ARG A 53 24.02 -4.23 18.58
CA ARG A 53 22.68 -4.59 18.09
C ARG A 53 21.58 -3.88 18.88
N THR A 54 21.70 -3.81 20.20
CA THR A 54 20.71 -3.17 21.08
C THR A 54 20.63 -1.66 20.80
N ALA A 55 21.78 -0.98 20.68
CA ALA A 55 21.80 0.45 20.34
C ALA A 55 21.21 0.71 18.95
N MET A 56 21.52 -0.12 17.97
CA MET A 56 20.93 -0.04 16.64
C MET A 56 19.41 -0.23 16.69
N MET A 57 18.88 -1.22 17.43
CA MET A 57 17.44 -1.42 17.55
C MET A 57 16.75 -0.22 18.21
N MET A 58 17.29 0.31 19.30
CA MET A 58 16.75 1.50 19.97
C MET A 58 16.73 2.70 19.02
N TYR A 59 17.81 2.92 18.29
CA TYR A 59 17.90 4.02 17.32
C TYR A 59 16.86 3.89 16.21
N VAL A 60 16.71 2.70 15.63
CA VAL A 60 15.68 2.46 14.60
C VAL A 60 14.28 2.66 15.15
N ILE A 61 13.98 2.21 16.38
CA ILE A 61 12.67 2.42 17.02
C ILE A 61 12.44 3.93 17.23
N CYS A 62 13.42 4.66 17.76
CA CYS A 62 13.32 6.12 17.96
C CYS A 62 13.07 6.85 16.64
N PHE A 63 13.80 6.50 15.58
CA PHE A 63 13.58 7.08 14.26
C PHE A 63 12.21 6.70 13.69
N SER A 64 11.77 5.47 13.89
CA SER A 64 10.44 5.00 13.45
C SER A 64 9.31 5.74 14.16
N LEU A 65 9.44 5.99 15.45
CA LEU A 65 8.48 6.79 16.21
C LEU A 65 8.50 8.26 15.78
N PHE A 66 9.69 8.82 15.55
CA PHE A 66 9.82 10.15 14.97
C PHE A 66 9.15 10.24 13.60
N PHE A 67 9.37 9.26 12.72
CA PHE A 67 8.70 9.18 11.43
C PHE A 67 7.18 9.08 11.59
N ALA A 68 6.70 8.23 12.51
CA ALA A 68 5.28 8.12 12.84
C ALA A 68 4.70 9.44 13.38
N TYR A 69 5.46 10.18 14.21
CA TYR A 69 5.09 11.51 14.69
C TYR A 69 4.94 12.50 13.53
N LYS A 70 5.90 12.54 12.62
CA LYS A 70 5.87 13.42 11.44
C LYS A 70 4.70 13.15 10.49
N VAL A 71 4.08 11.99 10.60
CA VAL A 71 2.93 11.58 9.78
C VAL A 71 1.60 11.74 10.55
N ASN A 72 1.59 11.40 11.84
CA ASN A 72 0.37 11.25 12.64
C ASN A 72 0.25 12.25 13.82
N GLY A 73 1.26 13.09 14.05
CA GLY A 73 1.30 13.89 15.27
C GLY A 73 1.33 13.01 16.52
N MET A 74 0.62 13.46 17.56
CA MET A 74 0.61 12.77 18.86
C MET A 74 -0.12 11.41 18.85
N VAL A 75 -0.93 11.12 17.82
CA VAL A 75 -1.61 9.82 17.68
C VAL A 75 -0.61 8.68 17.46
N MET A 76 0.66 8.99 17.13
CA MET A 76 1.75 8.02 17.03
C MET A 76 1.88 7.12 18.28
N TRP A 77 1.48 7.61 19.47
CA TRP A 77 1.58 6.83 20.72
C TRP A 77 0.72 5.57 20.73
N MET A 78 -0.27 5.46 19.85
CA MET A 78 -1.05 4.23 19.68
C MET A 78 -0.18 3.05 19.23
N LEU A 79 0.88 3.32 18.47
CA LEU A 79 1.77 2.28 17.94
C LEU A 79 2.59 1.57 19.05
N PRO A 80 3.36 2.27 19.91
CA PRO A 80 4.05 1.62 21.02
C PRO A 80 3.08 1.05 22.07
N LEU A 81 1.91 1.65 22.29
CA LEU A 81 0.88 1.10 23.17
C LEU A 81 0.38 -0.25 22.65
N THR A 82 0.03 -0.34 21.36
CA THR A 82 -0.34 -1.60 20.71
C THR A 82 0.80 -2.63 20.82
N ALA A 83 2.05 -2.21 20.63
CA ALA A 83 3.20 -3.11 20.76
C ALA A 83 3.33 -3.69 22.18
N CYS A 84 3.20 -2.85 23.21
CA CYS A 84 3.31 -3.31 24.61
C CYS A 84 2.18 -4.27 24.99
N ILE A 85 0.92 -3.96 24.62
CA ILE A 85 -0.23 -4.82 24.91
C ILE A 85 -0.09 -6.17 24.21
N ASN A 86 0.19 -6.16 22.90
CA ASN A 86 0.35 -7.39 22.12
C ASN A 86 1.51 -8.26 22.66
N TYR A 87 2.65 -7.64 22.98
CA TYR A 87 3.77 -8.34 23.55
C TYR A 87 3.41 -8.99 24.88
N ALA A 88 2.88 -8.24 25.84
CA ALA A 88 2.52 -8.75 27.15
C ALA A 88 1.54 -9.93 27.08
N VAL A 89 0.45 -9.77 26.31
CA VAL A 89 -0.57 -10.82 26.16
C VAL A 89 -0.01 -12.05 25.44
N THR A 90 0.85 -11.86 24.43
CA THR A 90 1.43 -13.00 23.70
C THR A 90 2.50 -13.74 24.53
N GLN A 91 3.24 -13.07 25.40
CA GLN A 91 4.14 -13.77 26.35
C GLN A 91 3.32 -14.59 27.35
N GLU A 92 2.28 -14.01 27.95
CA GLU A 92 1.37 -14.73 28.83
C GLU A 92 0.71 -15.93 28.13
N MET A 93 0.29 -15.75 26.87
CA MET A 93 -0.28 -16.83 26.06
C MET A 93 0.69 -18.02 25.85
N ARG A 94 2.01 -17.80 25.86
CA ARG A 94 3.02 -18.87 25.76
C ARG A 94 3.07 -19.76 26.99
N LEU A 95 2.73 -19.21 28.18
CA LEU A 95 2.73 -19.90 29.45
C LEU A 95 1.47 -20.74 29.68
N HIS A 96 0.41 -20.54 28.87
CA HIS A 96 -0.90 -21.15 29.05
C HIS A 96 -1.23 -22.15 27.93
N GLU A 97 -2.13 -23.09 28.25
CA GLU A 97 -2.64 -24.10 27.34
C GLU A 97 -4.19 -24.06 27.26
N GLY A 98 -4.76 -24.77 26.30
CA GLY A 98 -6.20 -25.04 26.21
C GLY A 98 -7.06 -23.76 26.13
N LYS A 99 -8.05 -23.66 27.02
CA LYS A 99 -9.05 -22.55 27.00
C LYS A 99 -8.44 -21.19 27.35
N ALA A 100 -7.50 -21.16 28.31
CA ALA A 100 -6.83 -19.91 28.72
C ALA A 100 -6.01 -19.33 27.58
N ARG A 101 -5.23 -20.14 26.90
CA ARG A 101 -4.46 -19.74 25.71
C ARG A 101 -5.36 -19.19 24.60
N LYS A 102 -6.51 -19.83 24.33
CA LYS A 102 -7.49 -19.36 23.37
C LYS A 102 -8.14 -18.05 23.79
N ALA A 103 -8.46 -17.89 25.09
CA ALA A 103 -9.04 -16.65 25.61
C ALA A 103 -8.10 -15.47 25.44
N LEU A 104 -6.80 -15.64 25.73
CA LEU A 104 -5.77 -14.60 25.53
C LEU A 104 -5.62 -14.21 24.04
N LEU A 105 -5.60 -15.19 23.13
CA LEU A 105 -5.63 -14.88 21.69
C LEU A 105 -6.87 -14.07 21.32
N THR A 106 -8.04 -14.52 21.75
CA THR A 106 -9.31 -13.83 21.45
C THR A 106 -9.29 -12.40 21.99
N PHE A 107 -8.81 -12.21 23.21
CA PHE A 107 -8.70 -10.91 23.85
C PHE A 107 -7.82 -9.96 23.04
N VAL A 108 -6.58 -10.34 22.70
CA VAL A 108 -5.66 -9.45 21.98
C VAL A 108 -6.16 -9.12 20.57
N VAL A 109 -6.74 -10.10 19.87
CA VAL A 109 -7.34 -9.85 18.54
C VAL A 109 -8.54 -8.91 18.64
N LEU A 110 -9.38 -9.04 19.66
CA LEU A 110 -10.51 -8.13 19.87
C LEU A 110 -10.03 -6.72 20.24
N VAL A 111 -8.98 -6.56 21.04
CA VAL A 111 -8.39 -5.25 21.34
C VAL A 111 -7.86 -4.59 20.08
N ASP A 112 -7.08 -5.30 19.27
CA ASP A 112 -6.53 -4.78 18.02
C ASP A 112 -7.63 -4.37 17.04
N LEU A 113 -8.67 -5.21 16.89
CA LEU A 113 -9.82 -4.91 16.03
C LEU A 113 -10.68 -3.77 16.59
N ALA A 114 -10.87 -3.68 17.90
CA ALA A 114 -11.63 -2.60 18.52
C ALA A 114 -10.96 -1.23 18.29
N LEU A 115 -9.63 -1.16 18.44
CA LEU A 115 -8.85 0.04 18.12
C LEU A 115 -9.00 0.42 16.64
N LEU A 116 -8.82 -0.54 15.74
CA LEU A 116 -9.01 -0.31 14.30
C LEU A 116 -10.43 0.16 13.99
N CYS A 117 -11.45 -0.49 14.58
CA CYS A 117 -12.86 -0.13 14.38
C CYS A 117 -13.16 1.27 14.91
N TYR A 118 -12.67 1.61 16.07
CA TYR A 118 -12.88 2.94 16.64
C TYR A 118 -12.34 4.04 15.72
N PHE A 119 -11.10 3.95 15.31
CA PHE A 119 -10.50 5.01 14.49
C PHE A 119 -11.06 5.06 13.07
N LYS A 120 -11.38 3.90 12.47
CA LYS A 120 -11.72 3.82 11.06
C LYS A 120 -13.22 3.82 10.79
N TYR A 121 -14.05 3.18 11.64
CA TYR A 121 -15.44 2.92 11.29
C TYR A 121 -16.45 3.70 12.13
N THR A 122 -16.05 4.41 13.21
CA THR A 122 -17.00 5.14 14.07
C THR A 122 -17.88 6.10 13.28
N ASN A 123 -17.28 6.95 12.44
CA ASN A 123 -18.05 7.93 11.67
C ASN A 123 -18.88 7.30 10.55
N PHE A 124 -18.41 6.22 9.94
CA PHE A 124 -19.18 5.44 8.97
C PHE A 124 -20.40 4.79 9.63
N ILE A 125 -20.22 4.20 10.82
CA ILE A 125 -21.34 3.59 11.56
C ILE A 125 -22.33 4.64 12.00
N ILE A 126 -21.87 5.78 12.55
CA ILE A 126 -22.76 6.84 12.99
C ILE A 126 -23.46 7.52 11.80
N GLY A 127 -22.74 7.94 10.78
CA GLY A 127 -23.24 8.68 9.63
C GLY A 127 -24.03 7.79 8.67
N ASP A 128 -23.32 6.87 8.00
CA ASP A 128 -23.88 6.14 6.85
C ASP A 128 -24.74 4.93 7.26
N VAL A 129 -24.63 4.45 8.51
CA VAL A 129 -25.45 3.31 8.96
C VAL A 129 -26.54 3.79 9.90
N VAL A 130 -26.19 4.45 11.02
CA VAL A 130 -27.21 4.78 12.05
C VAL A 130 -28.06 5.98 11.62
N ASN A 131 -27.43 7.10 11.22
CA ASN A 131 -28.20 8.30 10.86
C ASN A 131 -29.06 8.09 9.61
N GLU A 132 -28.52 7.43 8.58
CA GLU A 132 -29.27 7.20 7.35
C GLU A 132 -30.36 6.12 7.52
N MET A 133 -30.04 4.95 8.15
CA MET A 133 -31.02 3.87 8.29
C MET A 133 -32.13 4.16 9.31
N PHE A 134 -31.82 4.93 10.37
CA PHE A 134 -32.78 5.21 11.44
C PHE A 134 -33.26 6.67 11.46
N SER A 135 -32.88 7.49 10.47
CA SER A 135 -33.21 8.91 10.35
C SER A 135 -32.88 9.71 11.64
N THR A 136 -31.73 9.40 12.23
CA THR A 136 -31.21 10.08 13.42
C THR A 136 -30.18 11.14 13.03
N ASN A 137 -29.83 12.05 13.97
CA ASN A 137 -28.88 13.14 13.74
C ASN A 137 -27.76 13.12 14.79
N PHE A 138 -27.15 11.97 15.03
CA PHE A 138 -25.98 11.91 15.89
C PHE A 138 -24.80 12.65 15.25
N SER A 139 -24.08 13.46 16.05
CA SER A 139 -22.91 14.20 15.58
C SER A 139 -21.75 13.26 15.28
N LEU A 140 -21.09 13.51 14.14
CA LEU A 140 -19.84 12.83 13.79
C LEU A 140 -18.72 13.26 14.74
N GLN A 141 -17.80 12.33 15.02
CA GLN A 141 -16.69 12.56 15.93
C GLN A 141 -15.47 13.13 15.18
N SER A 142 -14.75 14.03 15.83
CA SER A 142 -13.46 14.50 15.30
C SER A 142 -12.35 13.48 15.59
N ILE A 143 -12.29 12.41 14.80
CA ILE A 143 -11.33 11.31 14.96
C ILE A 143 -10.28 11.42 13.87
N ALA A 144 -9.01 11.69 14.27
CA ALA A 144 -7.88 11.61 13.36
C ALA A 144 -7.48 10.14 13.18
N LEU A 145 -7.61 9.63 11.94
CA LEU A 145 -7.20 8.26 11.61
C LEU A 145 -5.68 8.12 11.64
N PRO A 146 -5.09 7.28 12.52
CA PRO A 146 -3.66 7.07 12.52
C PRO A 146 -3.21 6.37 11.23
N VAL A 147 -2.37 7.04 10.45
CA VAL A 147 -1.80 6.43 9.24
C VAL A 147 -1.02 5.17 9.60
N GLY A 148 -1.27 4.09 8.86
CA GLY A 148 -0.65 2.79 9.09
C GLY A 148 -1.36 1.90 10.12
N ILE A 149 -2.42 2.38 10.82
CA ILE A 149 -3.13 1.57 11.83
C ILE A 149 -3.58 0.22 11.24
N SER A 150 -4.10 0.21 10.03
CA SER A 150 -4.55 -1.02 9.36
C SER A 150 -3.39 -2.01 9.11
N PHE A 151 -2.20 -1.50 8.82
CA PHE A 151 -1.02 -2.32 8.52
C PHE A 151 -0.40 -2.92 9.79
N TYR A 152 -0.12 -2.09 10.81
CA TYR A 152 0.48 -2.62 12.04
C TYR A 152 -0.50 -3.48 12.83
N THR A 153 -1.81 -3.22 12.77
CA THR A 153 -2.83 -4.12 13.34
C THR A 153 -2.77 -5.50 12.70
N PHE A 154 -2.64 -5.59 11.38
CA PHE A 154 -2.49 -6.88 10.71
C PHE A 154 -1.18 -7.59 11.05
N GLN A 155 -0.09 -6.85 11.24
CA GLN A 155 1.18 -7.41 11.73
C GLN A 155 1.03 -7.95 13.17
N ALA A 156 0.39 -7.19 14.07
CA ALA A 156 0.14 -7.59 15.44
C ALA A 156 -0.73 -8.85 15.52
N ILE A 157 -1.87 -8.87 14.83
CA ILE A 157 -2.76 -10.04 14.75
C ILE A 157 -2.01 -11.26 14.19
N SER A 158 -1.21 -11.09 13.13
CA SER A 158 -0.46 -12.21 12.55
C SER A 158 0.54 -12.80 13.54
N TYR A 159 1.25 -11.96 14.31
CA TYR A 159 2.16 -12.40 15.35
C TYR A 159 1.43 -13.20 16.45
N ALA A 160 0.31 -12.66 16.96
CA ALA A 160 -0.47 -13.32 18.00
C ALA A 160 -1.02 -14.68 17.53
N VAL A 161 -1.59 -14.75 16.31
CA VAL A 161 -2.14 -15.98 15.74
C VAL A 161 -1.04 -17.01 15.44
N ASP A 162 0.11 -16.58 14.89
CA ASP A 162 1.21 -17.49 14.58
C ASP A 162 1.88 -18.02 15.86
N THR A 163 1.99 -17.20 16.91
CA THR A 163 2.42 -17.63 18.25
C THR A 163 1.43 -18.63 18.86
N TYR A 164 0.12 -18.35 18.78
CA TYR A 164 -0.92 -19.29 19.24
C TYR A 164 -0.84 -20.63 18.54
N LYS A 165 -0.65 -20.64 17.22
CA LYS A 165 -0.56 -21.86 16.39
C LYS A 165 0.81 -22.55 16.48
N ARG A 166 1.74 -22.04 17.28
CA ARG A 166 3.13 -22.51 17.36
C ARG A 166 3.86 -22.54 16.00
N LYS A 167 3.43 -21.70 15.05
CA LYS A 167 4.13 -21.50 13.78
C LYS A 167 5.35 -20.60 13.94
N PHE A 168 5.32 -19.74 14.94
CA PHE A 168 6.41 -18.88 15.34
C PHE A 168 6.67 -19.07 16.83
N ASP A 169 7.65 -19.91 17.14
CA ASP A 169 7.98 -20.33 18.52
C ASP A 169 9.33 -19.77 19.02
N MET A 170 9.88 -18.79 18.31
CA MET A 170 11.10 -18.12 18.70
C MET A 170 10.83 -17.20 19.89
N GLU A 171 11.71 -17.24 20.91
CA GLU A 171 11.70 -16.25 21.98
C GLU A 171 11.98 -14.85 21.42
N VAL A 172 11.18 -13.88 21.81
CA VAL A 172 11.25 -12.50 21.35
C VAL A 172 11.27 -11.58 22.56
N THR A 173 12.22 -10.67 22.63
CA THR A 173 12.23 -9.62 23.66
C THR A 173 11.26 -8.48 23.27
N LEU A 174 10.85 -7.67 24.25
CA LEU A 174 10.01 -6.50 24.00
C LEU A 174 10.67 -5.57 22.97
N LEU A 175 11.97 -5.35 23.06
CA LEU A 175 12.70 -4.49 22.13
C LEU A 175 12.66 -5.02 20.68
N GLU A 176 12.83 -6.34 20.50
CA GLU A 176 12.73 -6.99 19.18
C GLU A 176 11.31 -6.93 18.62
N TYR A 177 10.29 -7.05 19.48
CA TYR A 177 8.91 -6.92 19.05
C TYR A 177 8.54 -5.48 18.70
N CYS A 178 8.97 -4.51 19.51
CA CYS A 178 8.82 -3.09 19.19
C CYS A 178 9.51 -2.75 17.86
N PHE A 179 10.74 -3.23 17.63
CA PHE A 179 11.42 -3.04 16.34
C PHE A 179 10.57 -3.60 15.18
N TYR A 180 10.05 -4.83 15.33
CA TYR A 180 9.24 -5.46 14.29
C TYR A 180 7.98 -4.67 13.95
N LEU A 181 7.24 -4.23 14.97
CA LEU A 181 5.95 -3.56 14.76
C LEU A 181 6.11 -2.10 14.33
N THR A 182 7.18 -1.41 14.78
CA THR A 182 7.41 0.00 14.47
C THR A 182 8.31 0.24 13.26
N PHE A 183 8.87 -0.80 12.63
CA PHE A 183 9.87 -0.66 11.58
C PHE A 183 9.40 0.27 10.45
N PHE A 184 9.97 1.49 10.38
CA PHE A 184 9.44 2.59 9.59
C PHE A 184 9.23 2.29 8.09
N PRO A 185 10.01 1.43 7.41
CA PRO A 185 9.70 1.10 6.03
C PRO A 185 8.34 0.42 5.84
N LEU A 186 7.82 -0.25 6.88
CA LEU A 186 6.54 -0.97 6.83
C LEU A 186 5.35 -0.11 7.28
N LEU A 187 5.59 0.97 8.04
CA LEU A 187 4.55 1.67 8.82
C LEU A 187 3.41 2.23 7.98
N MET A 188 3.70 2.79 6.81
CA MET A 188 2.68 3.52 6.06
C MET A 188 1.92 2.61 5.10
N ALA A 189 2.62 1.93 4.22
CA ALA A 189 2.04 1.03 3.22
C ALA A 189 3.09 0.04 2.66
N GLY A 190 4.09 -0.31 3.45
CA GLY A 190 5.03 -1.36 3.10
C GLY A 190 4.35 -2.72 3.02
N PRO A 191 5.02 -3.74 2.46
CA PRO A 191 4.50 -5.10 2.44
C PRO A 191 4.19 -5.61 3.85
N ILE A 192 2.99 -6.16 4.08
CA ILE A 192 2.60 -6.73 5.38
C ILE A 192 3.51 -7.92 5.69
N THR A 193 4.51 -7.67 6.53
CA THR A 193 5.59 -8.62 6.82
C THR A 193 5.32 -9.36 8.11
N ARG A 194 5.53 -10.68 8.12
CA ARG A 194 5.36 -11.51 9.32
C ARG A 194 6.60 -11.48 10.19
N ALA A 195 6.41 -11.67 11.50
CA ALA A 195 7.49 -11.76 12.47
C ALA A 195 8.52 -12.84 12.08
N ALA A 196 8.07 -13.98 11.58
CA ALA A 196 8.91 -15.08 11.10
C ALA A 196 9.88 -14.68 9.96
N ASN A 197 9.58 -13.63 9.21
CA ASN A 197 10.44 -13.15 8.13
C ASN A 197 11.45 -12.09 8.60
N LEU A 198 11.10 -11.25 9.57
CA LEU A 198 11.91 -10.10 9.98
C LEU A 198 12.74 -10.38 11.24
N ILE A 199 12.14 -10.94 12.30
CA ILE A 199 12.81 -11.13 13.61
C ILE A 199 14.03 -12.06 13.53
N PRO A 200 14.03 -13.18 12.79
CA PRO A 200 15.24 -14.02 12.68
C PRO A 200 16.43 -13.28 12.06
N ARG A 201 16.18 -12.39 11.08
CA ARG A 201 17.24 -11.57 10.46
C ARG A 201 17.76 -10.51 11.43
N LEU A 202 16.86 -9.87 12.18
CA LEU A 202 17.20 -8.94 13.23
C LEU A 202 18.11 -9.60 14.29
N LYS A 203 17.81 -10.84 14.69
CA LYS A 203 18.60 -11.60 15.68
C LYS A 203 19.99 -11.94 15.16
N ARG A 204 20.13 -12.30 13.89
CA ARG A 204 21.45 -12.59 13.28
C ARG A 204 22.29 -11.35 13.04
N ASN A 205 21.73 -10.16 13.17
CA ASN A 205 22.39 -8.88 12.90
C ASN A 205 23.14 -8.85 11.55
N GLU A 206 22.53 -9.45 10.52
CA GLU A 206 23.15 -9.58 9.20
C GLU A 206 23.45 -8.22 8.58
N GLN A 207 24.64 -8.06 8.03
CA GLN A 207 25.01 -6.88 7.26
C GLN A 207 24.36 -6.93 5.87
N ALA A 208 23.98 -5.75 5.35
CA ALA A 208 23.52 -5.68 3.98
C ALA A 208 24.64 -6.07 3.01
N SER A 209 24.40 -7.06 2.17
CA SER A 209 25.34 -7.38 1.10
C SER A 209 25.40 -6.27 0.07
N SER A 210 26.49 -6.15 -0.66
CA SER A 210 26.63 -5.20 -1.77
C SER A 210 25.48 -5.34 -2.78
N ARG A 211 25.02 -6.56 -3.03
CA ARG A 211 23.86 -6.82 -3.88
C ARG A 211 22.58 -6.23 -3.29
N MET A 212 22.35 -6.37 -2.00
CA MET A 212 21.18 -5.77 -1.31
C MET A 212 21.20 -4.25 -1.39
N LEU A 213 22.36 -3.63 -1.16
CA LEU A 213 22.51 -2.16 -1.23
C LEU A 213 22.14 -1.64 -2.63
N TRP A 214 22.71 -2.24 -3.68
CA TRP A 214 22.44 -1.79 -5.05
C TRP A 214 21.04 -2.15 -5.55
N THR A 215 20.49 -3.29 -5.13
CA THR A 215 19.09 -3.62 -5.37
C THR A 215 18.18 -2.61 -4.66
N GLY A 216 18.49 -2.24 -3.43
CA GLY A 216 17.77 -1.24 -2.67
C GLY A 216 17.75 0.12 -3.36
N LEU A 217 18.90 0.60 -3.83
CA LEU A 217 18.99 1.84 -4.58
C LEU A 217 18.19 1.79 -5.89
N PHE A 218 18.28 0.68 -6.65
CA PHE A 218 17.47 0.48 -7.85
C PHE A 218 15.96 0.58 -7.57
N LEU A 219 15.50 -0.06 -6.50
CA LEU A 219 14.08 -0.05 -6.13
C LEU A 219 13.62 1.32 -5.64
N ILE A 220 14.45 2.06 -4.90
CA ILE A 220 14.14 3.44 -4.50
C ILE A 220 13.98 4.32 -5.75
N MET A 221 14.92 4.27 -6.69
CA MET A 221 14.81 5.02 -7.95
C MET A 221 13.55 4.66 -8.74
N LEU A 222 13.29 3.36 -8.89
CA LEU A 222 12.10 2.87 -9.59
C LEU A 222 10.82 3.34 -8.89
N GLY A 223 10.80 3.29 -7.57
CA GLY A 223 9.68 3.74 -6.75
C GLY A 223 9.42 5.25 -6.88
N LEU A 224 10.48 6.07 -6.85
CA LEU A 224 10.41 7.52 -7.07
C LEU A 224 9.83 7.84 -8.46
N VAL A 225 10.32 7.20 -9.51
CA VAL A 225 9.78 7.39 -10.87
C VAL A 225 8.30 7.00 -10.93
N LYS A 226 7.93 5.84 -10.38
CA LYS A 226 6.53 5.38 -10.39
C LYS A 226 5.61 6.32 -9.62
N LYS A 227 5.97 6.68 -8.38
CA LYS A 227 5.12 7.49 -7.49
C LYS A 227 5.17 8.95 -7.86
N ASN A 228 6.33 9.59 -7.79
CA ASN A 228 6.45 11.03 -7.83
C ASN A 228 6.40 11.60 -9.26
N MET A 229 6.85 10.85 -10.27
CA MET A 229 6.81 11.34 -11.65
C MET A 229 5.55 10.89 -12.38
N LEU A 230 5.25 9.58 -12.39
CA LEU A 230 4.20 9.04 -13.25
C LEU A 230 2.83 9.09 -12.56
N SER A 231 2.71 8.55 -11.33
CA SER A 231 1.43 8.48 -10.65
C SER A 231 0.86 9.84 -10.31
N ASP A 232 1.68 10.72 -9.72
CA ASP A 232 1.22 12.05 -9.28
C ASP A 232 0.85 12.93 -10.48
N TYR A 233 1.58 12.79 -11.59
CA TYR A 233 1.24 13.47 -12.84
C TYR A 233 -0.09 12.97 -13.45
N ILE A 234 -0.28 11.63 -13.50
CA ILE A 234 -1.53 11.04 -14.01
C ILE A 234 -2.71 11.43 -13.10
N ALA A 235 -2.48 11.51 -11.78
CA ALA A 235 -3.49 11.86 -10.79
C ALA A 235 -4.14 13.23 -11.03
N GLN A 236 -3.40 14.21 -11.54
CA GLN A 236 -3.93 15.56 -11.74
C GLN A 236 -5.17 15.56 -12.65
N PHE A 237 -5.06 15.00 -13.83
CA PHE A 237 -6.19 14.92 -14.76
C PHE A 237 -7.30 14.02 -14.23
N ASN A 238 -6.94 12.84 -13.70
CA ASN A 238 -7.92 11.91 -13.17
C ASN A 238 -8.74 12.57 -12.05
N ASN A 239 -8.10 13.27 -11.11
CA ASN A 239 -8.77 13.94 -10.01
C ASN A 239 -9.76 15.01 -10.51
N TRP A 240 -9.37 15.84 -11.48
CA TRP A 240 -10.28 16.82 -12.05
C TRP A 240 -11.56 16.18 -12.61
N VAL A 241 -11.42 15.07 -13.34
CA VAL A 241 -12.58 14.39 -13.94
C VAL A 241 -13.43 13.70 -12.86
N PHE A 242 -12.82 12.98 -11.91
CA PHE A 242 -13.55 12.31 -10.84
C PHE A 242 -14.24 13.29 -9.87
N ASP A 243 -13.67 14.46 -9.65
CA ASP A 243 -14.24 15.47 -8.74
C ASP A 243 -15.39 16.28 -9.41
N ALA A 244 -15.39 16.43 -10.74
CA ALA A 244 -16.41 17.17 -11.49
C ALA A 244 -16.76 16.51 -12.85
N PRO A 245 -17.26 15.26 -12.89
CA PRO A 245 -17.42 14.49 -14.12
C PRO A 245 -18.34 15.15 -15.15
N GLN A 246 -19.33 15.94 -14.71
CA GLN A 246 -20.27 16.63 -15.59
C GLN A 246 -19.64 17.75 -16.42
N THR A 247 -18.46 18.26 -16.06
CA THR A 247 -17.75 19.32 -16.77
C THR A 247 -16.87 18.80 -17.91
N PHE A 248 -16.69 17.48 -17.97
CA PHE A 248 -15.86 16.81 -18.96
C PHE A 248 -16.69 16.00 -19.95
N SER A 249 -16.17 15.83 -21.17
CA SER A 249 -16.79 15.00 -22.20
C SER A 249 -16.83 13.51 -21.79
N GLY A 250 -17.67 12.73 -22.46
CA GLY A 250 -17.73 11.28 -22.26
C GLY A 250 -16.40 10.60 -22.56
N PHE A 251 -15.64 11.10 -23.55
CA PHE A 251 -14.29 10.61 -23.85
C PHE A 251 -13.32 10.84 -22.68
N GLU A 252 -13.32 12.03 -22.07
CA GLU A 252 -12.44 12.35 -20.93
C GLU A 252 -12.82 11.56 -19.69
N ASN A 253 -14.13 11.36 -19.43
CA ASN A 253 -14.59 10.48 -18.36
C ASN A 253 -14.09 9.03 -18.58
N LEU A 254 -14.19 8.51 -19.80
CA LEU A 254 -13.67 7.18 -20.13
C LEU A 254 -12.14 7.12 -19.96
N ALA A 255 -11.41 8.14 -20.41
CA ALA A 255 -9.96 8.24 -20.25
C ALA A 255 -9.56 8.20 -18.75
N ALA A 256 -10.27 8.91 -17.87
CA ALA A 256 -10.03 8.90 -16.44
C ALA A 256 -10.35 7.54 -15.79
N LEU A 257 -11.44 6.87 -16.22
CA LEU A 257 -11.79 5.52 -15.76
C LEU A 257 -10.70 4.49 -16.10
N PHE A 258 -10.01 4.61 -17.24
CA PHE A 258 -8.87 3.79 -17.62
C PHE A 258 -7.54 4.30 -17.06
N GLY A 259 -7.41 5.58 -16.78
CA GLY A 259 -6.22 6.20 -16.16
C GLY A 259 -6.07 5.84 -14.69
N TYR A 260 -7.17 5.72 -13.95
CA TYR A 260 -7.13 5.45 -12.52
C TYR A 260 -6.51 4.09 -12.13
N PRO A 261 -6.81 2.96 -12.79
CA PRO A 261 -6.08 1.71 -12.57
C PRO A 261 -4.57 1.83 -12.72
N VAL A 262 -4.11 2.62 -13.68
CA VAL A 262 -2.68 2.89 -13.89
C VAL A 262 -2.13 3.75 -12.75
N GLN A 263 -2.84 4.80 -12.39
CA GLN A 263 -2.48 5.69 -11.27
C GLN A 263 -2.32 4.91 -9.96
N ILE A 264 -3.32 4.15 -9.51
CA ILE A 264 -3.28 3.41 -8.24
C ILE A 264 -2.18 2.35 -8.23
N PHE A 265 -1.90 1.73 -9.38
CA PHE A 265 -0.79 0.77 -9.49
C PHE A 265 0.57 1.45 -9.31
N LEU A 266 0.79 2.57 -10.01
CA LEU A 266 2.06 3.30 -9.92
C LEU A 266 2.27 3.89 -8.55
N ASP A 267 1.22 4.47 -7.94
CA ASP A 267 1.24 5.02 -6.59
C ASP A 267 1.66 3.96 -5.57
N PHE A 268 0.93 2.86 -5.52
CA PHE A 268 1.14 1.85 -4.50
C PHE A 268 2.36 0.96 -4.77
N SER A 269 2.60 0.55 -6.03
CA SER A 269 3.82 -0.21 -6.33
C SER A 269 5.07 0.63 -6.17
N GLY A 270 5.02 1.92 -6.49
CA GLY A 270 6.13 2.84 -6.28
C GLY A 270 6.47 3.00 -4.80
N TYR A 271 5.46 3.17 -3.95
CA TYR A 271 5.66 3.20 -2.50
C TYR A 271 6.21 1.87 -1.96
N SER A 272 5.68 0.74 -2.42
CA SER A 272 6.18 -0.58 -2.03
C SER A 272 7.63 -0.80 -2.45
N ASP A 273 8.02 -0.37 -3.66
CA ASP A 273 9.41 -0.46 -4.14
C ASP A 273 10.36 0.37 -3.27
N MET A 274 9.97 1.61 -2.92
CA MET A 274 10.76 2.43 -1.99
C MET A 274 10.89 1.77 -0.61
N SER A 275 9.81 1.24 -0.07
CA SER A 275 9.80 0.53 1.22
C SER A 275 10.74 -0.68 1.22
N ILE A 276 10.65 -1.54 0.19
CA ILE A 276 11.52 -2.71 0.02
C ILE A 276 12.97 -2.26 -0.17
N GLY A 277 13.19 -1.19 -0.95
CA GLY A 277 14.51 -0.65 -1.23
C GLY A 277 15.21 -0.11 0.03
N VAL A 278 14.50 0.69 0.83
CA VAL A 278 14.99 1.21 2.12
C VAL A 278 15.31 0.06 3.07
N ALA A 279 14.43 -0.91 3.20
CA ALA A 279 14.67 -2.08 4.05
C ALA A 279 15.88 -2.91 3.57
N ALA A 280 16.07 -3.07 2.26
CA ALA A 280 17.21 -3.78 1.69
C ALA A 280 18.55 -3.07 2.01
N ILE A 281 18.59 -1.75 1.96
CA ILE A 281 19.76 -0.95 2.38
C ILE A 281 20.10 -1.18 3.86
N LEU A 282 19.07 -1.31 4.70
CA LEU A 282 19.23 -1.63 6.12
C LEU A 282 19.61 -3.10 6.41
N GLY A 283 19.62 -3.97 5.38
CA GLY A 283 19.93 -5.39 5.50
C GLY A 283 18.73 -6.29 5.75
N PHE A 284 17.50 -5.77 5.57
CA PHE A 284 16.27 -6.54 5.74
C PHE A 284 15.64 -6.85 4.38
N TYR A 285 15.30 -8.11 4.17
CA TYR A 285 14.55 -8.52 2.99
C TYR A 285 13.05 -8.47 3.27
N LEU A 286 12.33 -7.71 2.47
CA LEU A 286 10.87 -7.68 2.47
C LEU A 286 10.34 -8.42 1.23
N PRO A 287 9.15 -9.05 1.31
CA PRO A 287 8.54 -9.73 0.17
C PRO A 287 8.03 -8.72 -0.87
N ASP A 288 8.02 -9.12 -2.14
CA ASP A 288 7.40 -8.35 -3.21
C ASP A 288 5.90 -8.19 -2.95
N ASN A 289 5.36 -7.00 -3.25
CA ASN A 289 3.95 -6.69 -3.07
C ASN A 289 3.18 -6.67 -4.40
N PHE A 290 3.88 -6.48 -5.52
CA PHE A 290 3.31 -6.46 -6.86
C PHE A 290 4.18 -7.26 -7.84
N TYR A 291 3.53 -8.02 -8.71
CA TYR A 291 4.22 -8.83 -9.72
C TYR A 291 3.49 -8.80 -11.06
N PHE A 292 3.64 -7.71 -11.82
CA PHE A 292 2.99 -7.48 -13.12
C PHE A 292 1.47 -7.78 -13.12
N PRO A 293 0.66 -7.14 -12.23
CA PRO A 293 -0.73 -7.55 -11.99
C PRO A 293 -1.63 -7.38 -13.22
N TYR A 294 -1.43 -6.35 -14.03
CA TYR A 294 -2.25 -6.11 -15.22
C TYR A 294 -1.91 -6.98 -16.44
N ARG A 295 -1.02 -7.96 -16.28
CA ARG A 295 -0.81 -9.04 -17.25
C ARG A 295 -1.68 -10.25 -16.99
N SER A 296 -2.51 -10.21 -15.96
CA SER A 296 -3.32 -11.34 -15.52
C SER A 296 -4.38 -11.71 -16.53
N LEU A 297 -4.54 -13.00 -16.77
CA LEU A 297 -5.54 -13.57 -17.66
C LEU A 297 -6.84 -13.95 -16.92
N SER A 298 -6.92 -13.68 -15.62
CA SER A 298 -8.10 -13.93 -14.79
C SER A 298 -8.06 -13.13 -13.49
N VAL A 299 -9.23 -12.87 -12.89
CA VAL A 299 -9.36 -12.21 -11.58
C VAL A 299 -8.60 -12.98 -10.48
N THR A 300 -8.58 -14.33 -10.56
CA THR A 300 -7.81 -15.16 -9.62
C THR A 300 -6.29 -14.93 -9.76
N GLU A 301 -5.80 -14.80 -10.97
CA GLU A 301 -4.39 -14.52 -11.24
C GLU A 301 -4.03 -13.08 -10.81
N PHE A 302 -4.92 -12.12 -11.06
CA PHE A 302 -4.75 -10.74 -10.62
C PHE A 302 -4.47 -10.67 -9.12
N TRP A 303 -5.25 -11.30 -8.26
CA TRP A 303 -5.05 -11.31 -6.81
C TRP A 303 -3.82 -12.11 -6.33
N ARG A 304 -3.19 -12.87 -7.19
CA ARG A 304 -1.87 -13.48 -6.91
C ARG A 304 -0.70 -12.54 -7.20
N ARG A 305 -0.96 -11.48 -7.98
CA ARG A 305 0.03 -10.53 -8.49
C ARG A 305 -0.15 -9.12 -7.92
N TRP A 306 -1.34 -8.80 -7.42
CA TRP A 306 -1.71 -7.53 -6.81
C TRP A 306 -1.71 -7.65 -5.28
N HIS A 307 -1.02 -6.70 -4.61
CA HIS A 307 -0.96 -6.60 -3.14
C HIS A 307 -0.78 -7.96 -2.47
N ILE A 308 0.30 -8.64 -2.87
CA ILE A 308 0.56 -10.06 -2.59
C ILE A 308 0.58 -10.32 -1.08
N SER A 309 1.21 -9.42 -0.30
CA SER A 309 1.31 -9.54 1.15
C SER A 309 -0.05 -9.51 1.84
N LEU A 310 -0.96 -8.62 1.40
CA LEU A 310 -2.34 -8.54 1.89
C LEU A 310 -3.16 -9.77 1.48
N SER A 311 -3.06 -10.19 0.21
CA SER A 311 -3.76 -11.37 -0.31
C SER A 311 -3.38 -12.63 0.47
N PHE A 312 -2.11 -12.79 0.83
CA PHE A 312 -1.65 -13.88 1.67
C PHE A 312 -2.09 -13.74 3.11
N TRP A 313 -2.17 -12.51 3.65
CA TRP A 313 -2.69 -12.28 4.98
C TRP A 313 -4.17 -12.71 5.07
N PHE A 314 -5.03 -12.23 4.17
CA PHE A 314 -6.43 -12.62 4.13
C PHE A 314 -6.64 -14.12 3.90
N ARG A 315 -5.82 -14.76 3.06
CA ARG A 315 -5.83 -16.20 2.89
C ARG A 315 -5.59 -16.95 4.21
N ASP A 316 -4.54 -16.55 4.95
CA ASP A 316 -4.04 -17.32 6.09
C ASP A 316 -4.81 -17.04 7.39
N TYR A 317 -5.34 -15.83 7.54
CA TYR A 317 -6.00 -15.39 8.78
C TYR A 317 -7.52 -15.21 8.65
N VAL A 318 -8.08 -15.21 7.43
CA VAL A 318 -9.53 -15.13 7.21
C VAL A 318 -10.02 -16.34 6.44
N TYR A 319 -9.56 -16.57 5.21
CA TYR A 319 -10.08 -17.63 4.35
C TYR A 319 -9.87 -19.04 4.90
N ILE A 320 -8.66 -19.38 5.34
CA ILE A 320 -8.34 -20.70 5.90
C ILE A 320 -9.09 -20.96 7.22
N PRO A 321 -9.15 -20.03 8.20
CA PRO A 321 -9.96 -20.20 9.41
C PRO A 321 -11.45 -20.42 9.16
N LEU A 322 -12.03 -19.80 8.11
CA LEU A 322 -13.43 -20.03 7.70
C LEU A 322 -13.68 -21.43 7.10
N GLY A 323 -12.63 -22.24 6.96
CA GLY A 323 -12.65 -23.60 6.40
C GLY A 323 -12.02 -23.70 5.01
N GLY A 324 -11.63 -22.58 4.39
CA GLY A 324 -10.97 -22.57 3.08
C GLY A 324 -11.78 -23.32 2.01
N ASN A 325 -11.12 -24.27 1.34
CA ASN A 325 -11.72 -25.15 0.33
C ASN A 325 -12.04 -26.56 0.84
N ARG A 326 -11.90 -26.81 2.17
CA ARG A 326 -12.01 -28.17 2.74
C ARG A 326 -13.43 -28.60 3.04
N LYS A 327 -14.40 -27.65 3.11
CA LYS A 327 -15.80 -27.90 3.50
C LYS A 327 -16.78 -27.88 2.31
N GLY A 328 -16.34 -28.39 1.15
CA GLY A 328 -17.13 -28.45 -0.06
C GLY A 328 -17.12 -27.18 -0.94
N LYS A 329 -17.65 -27.28 -2.16
CA LYS A 329 -17.55 -26.24 -3.20
C LYS A 329 -18.36 -24.98 -2.85
N VAL A 330 -19.59 -25.13 -2.38
CA VAL A 330 -20.46 -24.00 -2.00
C VAL A 330 -19.78 -23.17 -0.88
N ARG A 331 -19.28 -23.83 0.15
CA ARG A 331 -18.57 -23.17 1.24
C ARG A 331 -17.29 -22.47 0.76
N MET A 332 -16.57 -23.06 -0.20
CA MET A 332 -15.41 -22.44 -0.82
C MET A 332 -15.79 -21.14 -1.54
N TYR A 333 -16.88 -21.09 -2.30
CA TYR A 333 -17.34 -19.89 -2.98
C TYR A 333 -17.74 -18.80 -1.98
N PHE A 334 -18.54 -19.19 -0.97
CA PHE A 334 -18.92 -18.29 0.12
C PHE A 334 -17.70 -17.72 0.84
N ASN A 335 -16.72 -18.55 1.22
CA ASN A 335 -15.50 -18.09 1.89
C ASN A 335 -14.69 -17.13 1.02
N ASN A 336 -14.60 -17.37 -0.31
CA ASN A 336 -13.92 -16.43 -1.22
C ASN A 336 -14.65 -15.08 -1.26
N PHE A 337 -15.97 -15.10 -1.42
CA PHE A 337 -16.79 -13.90 -1.45
C PHE A 337 -16.66 -13.10 -0.15
N LEU A 338 -16.86 -13.75 0.99
CA LEU A 338 -16.76 -13.12 2.30
C LEU A 338 -15.37 -12.57 2.58
N THR A 339 -14.30 -13.28 2.18
CA THR A 339 -12.94 -12.81 2.35
C THR A 339 -12.71 -11.50 1.58
N MET A 340 -13.20 -11.38 0.36
CA MET A 340 -13.08 -10.16 -0.44
C MET A 340 -13.96 -9.03 0.09
N LEU A 341 -15.14 -9.36 0.62
CA LEU A 341 -16.01 -8.38 1.26
C LEU A 341 -15.32 -7.75 2.49
N VAL A 342 -14.71 -8.58 3.34
CA VAL A 342 -13.91 -8.10 4.49
C VAL A 342 -12.67 -7.32 4.02
N ALA A 343 -12.05 -7.71 2.91
CA ALA A 343 -10.95 -6.95 2.33
C ALA A 343 -11.40 -5.57 1.84
N GLY A 344 -12.60 -5.47 1.25
CA GLY A 344 -13.19 -4.18 0.87
C GLY A 344 -13.41 -3.28 2.09
N LEU A 345 -14.04 -3.78 3.12
CA LEU A 345 -14.21 -3.05 4.39
C LEU A 345 -12.86 -2.61 4.97
N TRP A 346 -11.84 -3.45 4.92
CA TRP A 346 -10.50 -3.08 5.40
C TRP A 346 -9.90 -1.88 4.63
N HIS A 347 -10.17 -1.76 3.34
CA HIS A 347 -9.65 -0.64 2.54
C HIS A 347 -10.24 0.70 2.97
N GLY A 348 -11.55 0.79 3.19
CA GLY A 348 -12.17 2.06 3.55
C GLY A 348 -13.52 1.92 4.23
N SER A 349 -13.92 2.99 4.91
CA SER A 349 -15.17 3.11 5.65
C SER A 349 -16.26 3.80 4.79
N SER A 350 -16.64 3.16 3.70
CA SER A 350 -17.79 3.59 2.86
C SER A 350 -18.43 2.41 2.15
N TRP A 351 -19.68 2.58 1.71
CA TRP A 351 -20.40 1.59 0.91
C TRP A 351 -19.69 1.27 -0.42
N MET A 352 -18.93 2.22 -0.96
CA MET A 352 -18.18 2.02 -2.19
C MET A 352 -17.11 0.93 -2.06
N PHE A 353 -16.43 0.86 -0.91
CA PHE A 353 -15.47 -0.21 -0.62
C PHE A 353 -16.15 -1.55 -0.38
N VAL A 354 -17.35 -1.55 0.22
CA VAL A 354 -18.16 -2.77 0.36
C VAL A 354 -18.53 -3.33 -1.02
N ILE A 355 -19.02 -2.48 -1.92
CA ILE A 355 -19.36 -2.84 -3.31
C ILE A 355 -18.11 -3.33 -4.04
N TRP A 356 -16.99 -2.63 -3.92
CA TRP A 356 -15.70 -3.03 -4.50
C TRP A 356 -15.28 -4.43 -4.06
N GLY A 357 -15.36 -4.72 -2.75
CA GLY A 357 -15.07 -6.03 -2.19
C GLY A 357 -16.03 -7.11 -2.71
N ALA A 358 -17.34 -6.80 -2.80
CA ALA A 358 -18.36 -7.69 -3.34
C ALA A 358 -18.11 -8.01 -4.83
N LEU A 359 -17.76 -7.01 -5.65
CA LEU A 359 -17.41 -7.20 -7.05
C LEU A 359 -16.20 -8.14 -7.18
N HIS A 360 -15.10 -7.88 -6.49
CA HIS A 360 -13.94 -8.77 -6.55
C HIS A 360 -14.25 -10.18 -6.03
N GLY A 361 -15.04 -10.30 -4.96
CA GLY A 361 -15.53 -11.59 -4.46
C GLY A 361 -16.36 -12.33 -5.49
N PHE A 362 -17.28 -11.64 -6.16
CA PHE A 362 -18.11 -12.17 -7.24
C PHE A 362 -17.24 -12.62 -8.43
N GLY A 363 -16.30 -11.78 -8.89
CA GLY A 363 -15.40 -12.13 -9.99
C GLY A 363 -14.55 -13.38 -9.69
N LEU A 364 -14.08 -13.55 -8.45
CA LEU A 364 -13.38 -14.78 -8.04
C LEU A 364 -14.29 -16.02 -8.07
N VAL A 365 -15.53 -15.89 -7.60
CA VAL A 365 -16.53 -16.97 -7.61
C VAL A 365 -16.88 -17.37 -9.03
N VAL A 366 -17.22 -16.40 -9.88
CA VAL A 366 -17.54 -16.61 -11.29
C VAL A 366 -16.39 -17.31 -12.02
N HIS A 367 -15.18 -16.77 -11.93
CA HIS A 367 -14.02 -17.40 -12.57
C HIS A 367 -13.80 -18.85 -12.10
N LYS A 368 -13.89 -19.13 -10.79
CA LYS A 368 -13.71 -20.47 -10.26
C LYS A 368 -14.87 -21.41 -10.63
N PHE A 369 -16.09 -20.89 -10.71
CA PHE A 369 -17.26 -21.66 -11.14
C PHE A 369 -17.09 -22.13 -12.58
N PHE A 370 -16.83 -21.21 -13.51
CA PHE A 370 -16.64 -21.57 -14.92
C PHE A 370 -15.44 -22.49 -15.13
N SER A 371 -14.26 -22.14 -14.58
CA SER A 371 -13.04 -22.90 -14.84
C SER A 371 -12.96 -24.25 -14.14
N ARG A 372 -13.54 -24.39 -12.92
CA ARG A 372 -13.41 -25.62 -12.13
C ARG A 372 -14.68 -26.48 -12.09
N GLN A 373 -15.86 -25.86 -12.15
CA GLN A 373 -17.13 -26.59 -12.06
C GLN A 373 -17.64 -27.00 -13.42
N LEU A 374 -17.60 -26.08 -14.39
CA LEU A 374 -18.07 -26.34 -15.75
C LEU A 374 -16.93 -26.81 -16.68
N GLY A 375 -15.68 -26.72 -16.28
CA GLY A 375 -14.54 -27.06 -17.12
C GLY A 375 -14.35 -26.13 -18.32
N ILE A 376 -15.07 -24.98 -18.31
CA ILE A 376 -15.00 -24.01 -19.40
C ILE A 376 -13.78 -23.13 -19.19
N SER A 377 -12.85 -23.17 -20.14
CA SER A 377 -11.67 -22.32 -20.17
C SER A 377 -11.46 -21.80 -21.59
N ILE A 378 -11.05 -20.54 -21.68
CA ILE A 378 -10.63 -19.96 -22.95
C ILE A 378 -9.33 -20.65 -23.39
N PRO A 379 -9.22 -21.14 -24.63
CA PRO A 379 -8.01 -21.82 -25.12
C PRO A 379 -6.76 -20.95 -24.97
N ARG A 380 -5.63 -21.55 -24.59
CA ARG A 380 -4.35 -20.86 -24.42
C ARG A 380 -3.66 -20.63 -25.77
N THR A 381 -4.34 -19.98 -26.68
CA THR A 381 -3.80 -19.40 -27.92
C THR A 381 -3.50 -17.93 -27.75
N LEU A 382 -2.82 -17.31 -28.71
CA LEU A 382 -2.58 -15.85 -28.66
C LEU A 382 -3.92 -15.09 -28.58
N ALA A 383 -4.87 -15.41 -29.44
CA ALA A 383 -6.21 -14.79 -29.44
C ALA A 383 -6.97 -15.06 -28.13
N GLY A 384 -6.96 -16.28 -27.61
CA GLY A 384 -7.60 -16.64 -26.35
C GLY A 384 -6.97 -15.93 -25.15
N ASN A 385 -5.64 -15.82 -25.09
CA ASN A 385 -4.95 -15.08 -24.04
C ASN A 385 -5.26 -13.59 -24.13
N SER A 386 -5.31 -12.99 -25.32
CA SER A 386 -5.67 -11.58 -25.53
C SER A 386 -7.11 -11.31 -25.07
N LEU A 387 -8.06 -12.19 -25.42
CA LEU A 387 -9.44 -12.08 -24.97
C LEU A 387 -9.55 -12.21 -23.44
N SER A 388 -8.89 -13.20 -22.84
CA SER A 388 -8.87 -13.39 -21.38
C SER A 388 -8.29 -12.19 -20.66
N TRP A 389 -7.20 -11.63 -21.19
CA TRP A 389 -6.57 -10.41 -20.70
C TRP A 389 -7.53 -9.24 -20.78
N LEU A 390 -8.14 -9.00 -21.94
CA LEU A 390 -9.07 -7.88 -22.15
C LEU A 390 -10.27 -7.95 -21.19
N ILE A 391 -10.93 -9.11 -21.09
CA ILE A 391 -12.06 -9.31 -20.16
C ILE A 391 -11.62 -9.04 -18.72
N THR A 392 -10.47 -9.56 -18.32
CA THR A 392 -9.95 -9.38 -16.96
C THR A 392 -9.61 -7.92 -16.69
N TYR A 393 -8.90 -7.26 -17.62
CA TYR A 393 -8.50 -5.87 -17.47
C TYR A 393 -9.71 -4.93 -17.39
N LEU A 394 -10.69 -5.09 -18.30
CA LEU A 394 -11.92 -4.29 -18.27
C LEU A 394 -12.72 -4.49 -16.98
N TYR A 395 -12.83 -5.75 -16.50
CA TYR A 395 -13.46 -6.03 -15.23
C TYR A 395 -12.75 -5.35 -14.05
N ILE A 396 -11.44 -5.38 -14.03
CA ILE A 396 -10.63 -4.73 -13.01
C ILE A 396 -10.78 -3.21 -13.08
N CYS A 397 -10.76 -2.61 -14.27
CA CYS A 397 -11.01 -1.17 -14.45
C CYS A 397 -12.38 -0.76 -13.92
N PHE A 398 -13.42 -1.55 -14.25
CA PHE A 398 -14.76 -1.34 -13.72
C PHE A 398 -14.80 -1.41 -12.18
N ALA A 399 -14.17 -2.42 -11.58
CA ALA A 399 -14.12 -2.54 -10.12
C ALA A 399 -13.36 -1.36 -9.48
N TRP A 400 -12.24 -0.91 -10.07
CA TRP A 400 -11.46 0.22 -9.57
C TRP A 400 -12.23 1.55 -9.56
N SER A 401 -13.23 1.74 -10.43
CA SER A 401 -14.05 2.95 -10.43
C SER A 401 -14.79 3.14 -9.10
N PHE A 402 -15.27 2.05 -8.48
CA PHE A 402 -15.89 2.08 -7.15
C PHE A 402 -14.88 2.40 -6.03
N PHE A 403 -13.62 2.05 -6.21
CA PHE A 403 -12.59 2.36 -5.23
C PHE A 403 -12.26 3.86 -5.13
N ARG A 404 -12.42 4.62 -6.24
CA ARG A 404 -12.06 6.04 -6.31
C ARG A 404 -13.20 6.98 -5.90
N VAL A 405 -14.43 6.64 -6.22
CA VAL A 405 -15.56 7.54 -6.00
C VAL A 405 -16.06 7.53 -4.56
N LYS A 406 -16.63 8.67 -4.13
CA LYS A 406 -17.20 8.80 -2.79
C LYS A 406 -18.59 8.18 -2.69
N ASP A 407 -19.37 8.27 -3.78
CA ASP A 407 -20.75 7.80 -3.84
C ASP A 407 -21.12 7.33 -5.26
N LEU A 408 -22.25 6.62 -5.37
CA LEU A 408 -22.78 6.12 -6.64
C LEU A 408 -23.24 7.24 -7.58
N GLY A 409 -23.60 8.40 -7.06
CA GLY A 409 -24.05 9.52 -7.88
C GLY A 409 -22.94 10.08 -8.76
N VAL A 410 -21.72 10.18 -8.24
CA VAL A 410 -20.52 10.56 -9.02
C VAL A 410 -20.28 9.53 -10.11
N LEU A 411 -20.29 8.24 -9.77
CA LEU A 411 -20.08 7.17 -10.74
C LEU A 411 -21.17 7.14 -11.81
N GLY A 412 -22.43 7.34 -11.40
CA GLY A 412 -23.57 7.44 -12.33
C GLY A 412 -23.39 8.57 -13.35
N LYS A 413 -22.94 9.76 -12.91
CA LYS A 413 -22.64 10.89 -13.82
C LYS A 413 -21.51 10.57 -14.81
N MET A 414 -20.45 9.88 -14.34
CA MET A 414 -19.36 9.46 -15.23
C MET A 414 -19.84 8.50 -16.32
N TYR A 415 -20.61 7.48 -15.96
CA TYR A 415 -21.12 6.52 -16.93
C TYR A 415 -22.21 7.12 -17.84
N ASP A 416 -23.04 8.05 -17.33
CA ASP A 416 -23.99 8.80 -18.14
C ASP A 416 -23.28 9.61 -19.22
N LYS A 417 -22.20 10.32 -18.86
CA LYS A 417 -21.36 11.05 -19.81
C LYS A 417 -20.73 10.12 -20.85
N VAL A 418 -20.22 8.97 -20.43
CA VAL A 418 -19.67 7.98 -21.36
C VAL A 418 -20.74 7.42 -22.30
N ALA A 419 -21.97 7.24 -21.84
CA ALA A 419 -23.06 6.69 -22.67
C ALA A 419 -23.66 7.72 -23.62
N ASN A 420 -23.80 8.98 -23.19
CA ASN A 420 -24.62 9.98 -23.90
C ASN A 420 -23.82 11.13 -24.52
N ASP A 421 -22.55 11.34 -24.11
CA ASP A 421 -21.70 12.46 -24.59
C ASP A 421 -20.33 11.95 -25.08
N PHE A 422 -20.23 10.67 -25.46
CA PHE A 422 -19.00 10.11 -26.03
C PHE A 422 -18.91 10.41 -27.53
N SER A 423 -17.80 11.05 -27.97
CA SER A 423 -17.40 11.10 -29.37
C SER A 423 -15.93 10.80 -29.53
N ILE A 424 -15.60 10.07 -30.59
CA ILE A 424 -14.22 9.79 -30.98
C ILE A 424 -13.51 11.07 -31.50
N ASP A 425 -14.27 12.09 -31.90
CA ASP A 425 -13.74 13.38 -32.35
C ASP A 425 -12.93 14.09 -31.27
N TYR A 426 -13.18 13.78 -29.99
CA TYR A 426 -12.38 14.30 -28.89
C TYR A 426 -10.99 13.65 -28.78
N LEU A 427 -10.69 12.55 -29.46
CA LEU A 427 -9.40 11.84 -29.37
C LEU A 427 -8.22 12.73 -29.74
N VAL A 428 -8.29 13.39 -30.89
CA VAL A 428 -7.19 14.24 -31.38
C VAL A 428 -7.03 15.50 -30.53
N PRO A 429 -8.09 16.27 -30.21
CA PRO A 429 -8.01 17.38 -29.27
C PRO A 429 -7.48 16.99 -27.91
N PHE A 430 -7.90 15.84 -27.38
CA PHE A 430 -7.41 15.33 -26.08
C PHE A 430 -5.90 15.06 -26.10
N PHE A 431 -5.42 14.39 -27.16
CA PHE A 431 -3.99 14.13 -27.34
C PHE A 431 -3.18 15.43 -27.41
N HIS A 432 -3.66 16.43 -28.18
CA HIS A 432 -3.00 17.73 -28.26
C HIS A 432 -3.03 18.52 -26.96
N ALA A 433 -4.11 18.43 -26.20
CA ALA A 433 -4.25 19.11 -24.92
C ALA A 433 -3.44 18.43 -23.79
N ARG A 434 -3.26 17.10 -23.86
CA ARG A 434 -2.64 16.28 -22.81
C ARG A 434 -1.67 15.23 -23.35
N PRO A 435 -0.65 15.64 -24.15
CA PRO A 435 0.25 14.69 -24.81
C PRO A 435 1.06 13.88 -23.78
N ALA A 436 1.57 14.52 -22.75
CA ALA A 436 2.39 13.86 -21.73
C ALA A 436 1.58 12.82 -20.92
N TRP A 437 0.31 13.14 -20.53
CA TRP A 437 -0.57 12.19 -19.86
C TRP A 437 -0.82 10.94 -20.73
N THR A 438 -1.15 11.18 -22.01
CA THR A 438 -1.40 10.09 -22.98
C THR A 438 -0.16 9.22 -23.17
N LEU A 439 1.02 9.84 -23.35
CA LEU A 439 2.28 9.12 -23.49
C LEU A 439 2.65 8.35 -22.23
N CYS A 440 2.38 8.89 -21.03
CA CYS A 440 2.58 8.16 -19.78
C CYS A 440 1.70 6.90 -19.70
N ILE A 441 0.40 7.02 -20.00
CA ILE A 441 -0.51 5.86 -20.00
C ILE A 441 -0.05 4.82 -21.03
N ILE A 442 0.23 5.22 -22.27
CA ILE A 442 0.72 4.32 -23.32
C ILE A 442 2.03 3.67 -22.89
N GLY A 443 3.00 4.45 -22.38
CA GLY A 443 4.29 3.95 -21.93
C GLY A 443 4.16 2.90 -20.81
N VAL A 444 3.29 3.15 -19.83
CA VAL A 444 3.01 2.17 -18.77
C VAL A 444 2.34 0.92 -19.34
N MET A 445 1.35 1.05 -20.23
CA MET A 445 0.71 -0.09 -20.87
C MET A 445 1.72 -0.90 -21.71
N LEU A 446 2.58 -0.24 -22.46
CA LEU A 446 3.67 -0.91 -23.19
C LEU A 446 4.68 -1.58 -22.26
N SER A 447 4.91 -1.04 -21.06
CA SER A 447 5.80 -1.67 -20.07
C SER A 447 5.34 -3.07 -19.64
N TYR A 448 4.04 -3.38 -19.78
CA TYR A 448 3.51 -4.72 -19.54
C TYR A 448 3.92 -5.74 -20.64
N LEU A 449 4.44 -5.30 -21.78
CA LEU A 449 5.06 -6.19 -22.77
C LEU A 449 6.46 -6.66 -22.34
N PHE A 450 7.13 -5.92 -21.44
CA PHE A 450 8.39 -6.33 -20.86
C PHE A 450 8.22 -7.61 -20.05
N THR A 451 9.03 -8.61 -20.38
CA THR A 451 9.02 -9.87 -19.65
C THR A 451 9.70 -9.74 -18.28
N GLU A 452 9.34 -10.61 -17.35
CA GLU A 452 9.99 -10.71 -16.04
C GLU A 452 11.52 -10.88 -16.18
N ARG A 453 11.95 -11.67 -17.17
CA ARG A 453 13.38 -11.86 -17.50
C ARG A 453 14.07 -10.54 -17.87
N GLN A 454 13.39 -9.68 -18.62
CA GLN A 454 13.93 -8.36 -19.01
C GLN A 454 14.04 -7.43 -17.81
N TYR A 455 13.03 -7.42 -16.92
CA TYR A 455 13.08 -6.66 -15.67
C TYR A 455 14.27 -7.09 -14.79
N HIS A 456 14.43 -8.39 -14.54
CA HIS A 456 15.56 -8.90 -13.75
C HIS A 456 16.91 -8.68 -14.44
N ARG A 457 16.96 -8.69 -15.78
CA ARG A 457 18.17 -8.34 -16.54
C ARG A 457 18.55 -6.88 -16.34
N LEU A 458 17.59 -5.95 -16.43
CA LEU A 458 17.80 -4.53 -16.15
C LEU A 458 18.33 -4.30 -14.74
N GLN A 459 17.72 -4.92 -13.74
CA GLN A 459 18.18 -4.85 -12.35
C GLN A 459 19.61 -5.40 -12.21
N ALA A 460 19.91 -6.54 -12.82
CA ALA A 460 21.25 -7.12 -12.79
C ALA A 460 22.27 -6.23 -13.48
N GLN A 461 21.95 -5.64 -14.63
CA GLN A 461 22.82 -4.68 -15.34
C GLN A 461 23.10 -3.45 -14.46
N PHE A 462 22.07 -2.88 -13.81
CA PHE A 462 22.27 -1.78 -12.89
C PHE A 462 23.22 -2.15 -11.74
N ILE A 463 23.06 -3.34 -11.14
CA ILE A 463 23.93 -3.82 -10.06
C ILE A 463 25.40 -3.94 -10.51
N LEU A 464 25.65 -4.26 -11.77
CA LEU A 464 27.00 -4.41 -12.35
C LEU A 464 27.66 -3.07 -12.74
N LEU A 465 26.91 -1.97 -12.84
CA LEU A 465 27.48 -0.66 -13.16
C LEU A 465 28.55 -0.24 -12.14
N PRO A 466 29.53 0.56 -12.52
CA PRO A 466 30.42 1.23 -11.56
C PRO A 466 29.63 2.13 -10.59
N TRP A 467 30.11 2.28 -9.36
CA TRP A 467 29.43 3.07 -8.34
C TRP A 467 29.17 4.53 -8.77
N VAL A 468 30.11 5.14 -9.51
CA VAL A 468 29.97 6.50 -10.05
C VAL A 468 28.78 6.60 -11.01
N ALA A 469 28.61 5.63 -11.92
CA ALA A 469 27.48 5.60 -12.84
C ALA A 469 26.13 5.47 -12.09
N LYS A 470 26.08 4.65 -11.06
CA LYS A 470 24.88 4.50 -10.21
C LYS A 470 24.54 5.81 -9.50
N LEU A 471 25.54 6.51 -8.95
CA LEU A 471 25.36 7.80 -8.30
C LEU A 471 24.85 8.86 -9.29
N LEU A 472 25.45 8.93 -10.48
CA LEU A 472 24.99 9.85 -11.54
C LEU A 472 23.53 9.56 -11.94
N LEU A 473 23.19 8.29 -12.15
CA LEU A 473 21.80 7.89 -12.45
C LEU A 473 20.84 8.27 -11.32
N PHE A 474 21.25 8.11 -10.07
CA PHE A 474 20.45 8.49 -8.92
C PHE A 474 20.24 10.01 -8.85
N ILE A 475 21.29 10.82 -9.07
CA ILE A 475 21.20 12.29 -9.12
C ILE A 475 20.28 12.73 -10.26
N ILE A 476 20.43 12.16 -11.46
CA ILE A 476 19.55 12.44 -12.60
C ILE A 476 18.09 12.08 -12.25
N CYS A 477 17.86 10.93 -11.65
CA CYS A 477 16.53 10.51 -11.21
C CYS A 477 15.93 11.52 -10.20
N LEU A 478 16.70 11.95 -9.21
CA LEU A 478 16.24 12.95 -8.24
C LEU A 478 15.94 14.30 -8.92
N GLN A 479 16.79 14.77 -9.83
CA GLN A 479 16.56 15.99 -10.57
C GLN A 479 15.28 15.91 -11.39
N MET A 480 15.07 14.80 -12.11
CA MET A 480 13.83 14.60 -12.87
C MET A 480 12.59 14.55 -11.96
N VAL A 481 12.69 13.94 -10.79
CA VAL A 481 11.60 13.93 -9.80
C VAL A 481 11.30 15.35 -9.32
N VAL A 482 12.31 16.16 -9.03
CA VAL A 482 12.14 17.56 -8.58
C VAL A 482 11.48 18.41 -9.67
N GLU A 483 11.90 18.27 -10.92
CA GLU A 483 11.35 19.05 -12.04
C GLU A 483 9.88 18.68 -12.36
N VAL A 484 9.53 17.40 -12.22
CA VAL A 484 8.18 16.92 -12.54
C VAL A 484 7.25 17.02 -11.33
N SER A 485 7.77 16.89 -10.11
CA SER A 485 6.94 17.03 -8.91
C SER A 485 6.55 18.50 -8.74
N GLN A 486 5.24 18.76 -8.81
CA GLN A 486 4.69 20.07 -8.52
C GLN A 486 4.81 20.40 -7.03
N GLU A 487 4.61 21.66 -6.66
CA GLU A 487 4.75 22.19 -5.29
C GLU A 487 3.96 21.42 -4.21
N SER A 488 2.94 20.65 -4.61
CA SER A 488 2.18 19.74 -3.72
C SER A 488 2.38 18.29 -4.12
N VAL A 489 3.19 17.55 -3.37
CA VAL A 489 3.24 16.09 -3.44
C VAL A 489 1.85 15.54 -3.13
N GLN A 490 1.25 14.80 -4.08
CA GLN A 490 -0.05 14.19 -3.84
C GLN A 490 0.08 13.17 -2.69
N PRO A 491 -0.82 13.22 -1.69
CA PRO A 491 -0.78 12.24 -0.61
C PRO A 491 -0.92 10.83 -1.18
N PHE A 492 -0.26 9.87 -0.54
CA PHE A 492 -0.41 8.47 -0.90
C PHE A 492 -1.90 8.08 -0.87
N ILE A 493 -2.36 7.35 -1.88
CA ILE A 493 -3.79 7.10 -2.10
C ILE A 493 -4.52 6.50 -0.89
N TYR A 494 -3.84 5.67 -0.09
CA TYR A 494 -4.39 5.10 1.15
C TYR A 494 -4.52 6.08 2.33
N TYR A 495 -4.07 7.33 2.20
CA TYR A 495 -4.35 8.39 3.19
C TYR A 495 -5.70 9.07 2.97
N GLN A 496 -6.31 8.82 1.82
CA GLN A 496 -7.58 9.44 1.45
C GLN A 496 -8.79 8.61 1.94
N PHE A 497 -8.55 7.41 2.53
CA PHE A 497 -9.60 6.45 2.89
C PHE A 497 -9.63 6.09 4.37
#